data_b6e081c3ac5053c65a61e4dd477c54ea
#
_entry.id   b6e081c3ac5053c65a61e4dd477c54ea
#
_cell.length_a   1.000
_cell.length_b   1.000
_cell.length_c   1.000
_cell.angle_alpha   90.00
_cell.angle_beta   90.00
_cell.angle_gamma   90.00
#
_symmetry.space_group_name_H-M   'P 1'
#
loop_
_entity.id
_entity.type
_entity.pdbx_description
1 polymer ?
#
loop_
_entity_poly.entity_id
_entity_poly.type
_entity_poly.pdbx_seq_one_letter_code
_entity_poly.pdbx_strand_id
1 'polypeptide(L)'
;MTDVNEGMVLRGRGLDKWYGAKHDRRQALFGVDADVRAGECLAVIGGSGSGKTTLTRVLLGLESADGGSVEYCGEPVRGDVAHSLRLQSGLVFQSPFDSLDPRWRIGRSIGEPLRMHHPDWPRERVAERVTEVLE
;
A
#
# COMPACT_ATOMS: atom_id res chain seq x y z
N MET A 1 31.41 6.67 5.87
CA MET A 1 30.51 5.94 4.94
C MET A 1 29.15 5.92 5.57
N THR A 2 28.24 6.72 5.06
CA THR A 2 26.83 6.65 5.47
C THR A 2 26.27 5.35 4.91
N ASP A 3 25.71 4.53 5.78
CA ASP A 3 25.12 3.26 5.39
C ASP A 3 23.98 3.54 4.39
N VAL A 4 24.08 3.02 3.18
CA VAL A 4 23.13 3.28 2.07
C VAL A 4 21.71 2.83 2.44
N ASN A 5 21.58 2.10 3.54
CA ASN A 5 20.32 1.58 4.08
C ASN A 5 19.74 2.42 5.23
N GLU A 6 20.46 3.43 5.73
CA GLU A 6 19.97 4.23 6.85
C GLU A 6 18.73 5.02 6.43
N GLY A 7 17.60 4.75 7.09
CA GLY A 7 16.32 5.38 6.82
C GLY A 7 15.54 4.83 5.62
N MET A 8 16.01 3.78 4.95
CA MET A 8 15.26 3.15 3.86
C MET A 8 14.03 2.43 4.39
N VAL A 9 12.85 2.85 3.94
CA VAL A 9 11.57 2.24 4.32
C VAL A 9 11.08 1.26 3.26
N LEU A 10 10.99 1.69 2.01
CA LEU A 10 10.62 0.83 0.89
C LEU A 10 11.68 0.90 -0.19
N ARG A 11 12.03 -0.25 -0.74
CA ARG A 11 12.94 -0.38 -1.89
C ARG A 11 12.36 -1.34 -2.90
N GLY A 12 12.11 -0.85 -4.11
CA GLY A 12 11.80 -1.67 -5.27
C GLY A 12 12.99 -1.74 -6.22
N ARG A 13 13.29 -2.91 -6.78
CA ARG A 13 14.38 -3.10 -7.75
C ARG A 13 13.93 -3.98 -8.90
N GLY A 14 14.13 -3.47 -10.11
CA GLY A 14 13.86 -4.18 -11.34
C GLY A 14 12.43 -4.68 -11.47
N LEU A 15 11.45 -3.90 -11.00
CA LEU A 15 10.06 -4.34 -10.91
C LEU A 15 9.44 -4.48 -12.30
N ASP A 16 9.04 -5.69 -12.63
CA ASP A 16 8.22 -6.01 -13.80
C ASP A 16 6.82 -6.44 -13.38
N LYS A 17 5.83 -6.01 -14.14
CA LYS A 17 4.45 -6.44 -13.94
C LYS A 17 3.71 -6.60 -15.25
N TRP A 18 3.03 -7.72 -15.39
CA TRP A 18 2.24 -8.06 -16.56
C TRP A 18 0.79 -8.33 -16.18
N TYR A 19 -0.13 -7.91 -17.02
CA TYR A 19 -1.55 -8.22 -16.92
C TYR A 19 -2.05 -8.93 -18.15
N GLY A 20 -3.12 -9.68 -18.02
CA GLY A 20 -3.80 -10.38 -19.11
C GLY A 20 -3.41 -11.84 -19.24
N ALA A 21 -4.09 -12.53 -20.16
CA ALA A 21 -3.88 -13.94 -20.47
C ALA A 21 -2.68 -14.13 -21.42
N LYS A 22 -2.17 -15.37 -21.51
CA LYS A 22 -0.97 -15.75 -22.30
C LYS A 22 -0.86 -15.14 -23.70
N HIS A 23 -1.99 -14.89 -24.36
CA HIS A 23 -2.05 -14.39 -25.73
C HIS A 23 -2.32 -12.87 -25.83
N ASP A 24 -2.65 -12.21 -24.71
CA ASP A 24 -2.93 -10.78 -24.67
C ASP A 24 -2.31 -10.18 -23.38
N ARG A 25 -1.02 -10.37 -23.22
CA ARG A 25 -0.28 -9.84 -22.07
C ARG A 25 0.15 -8.41 -22.33
N ARG A 26 -0.19 -7.53 -21.39
CA ARG A 26 0.25 -6.14 -21.38
C ARG A 26 1.20 -5.92 -20.21
N GLN A 27 2.37 -5.39 -20.49
CA GLN A 27 3.32 -5.00 -19.46
C GLN A 27 2.95 -3.63 -18.90
N ALA A 28 2.88 -3.53 -17.58
CA ALA A 28 2.59 -2.30 -16.86
C ALA A 28 3.83 -1.70 -16.18
N LEU A 29 4.77 -2.53 -15.74
CA LEU A 29 6.05 -2.11 -15.17
C LEU A 29 7.20 -2.74 -15.95
N PHE A 30 8.23 -1.95 -16.24
CA PHE A 30 9.35 -2.29 -17.10
C PHE A 30 10.66 -2.07 -16.34
N GLY A 31 11.04 -2.99 -15.46
CA GLY A 31 12.28 -2.94 -14.71
C GLY A 31 12.39 -1.71 -13.80
N VAL A 32 11.32 -1.33 -13.13
CA VAL A 32 11.25 -0.08 -12.37
C VAL A 32 11.96 -0.18 -11.03
N ASP A 33 12.81 0.81 -10.75
CA ASP A 33 13.41 1.02 -9.44
C ASP A 33 12.70 2.16 -8.71
N ALA A 34 12.48 2.00 -7.40
CA ALA A 34 11.88 3.02 -6.56
C ALA A 34 12.37 2.89 -5.11
N ASP A 35 12.72 4.01 -4.50
CA ASP A 35 13.15 4.09 -3.10
C ASP A 35 12.28 5.10 -2.36
N VAL A 36 11.89 4.76 -1.14
CA VAL A 36 11.21 5.66 -0.20
C VAL A 36 11.92 5.59 1.14
N ARG A 37 12.41 6.73 1.61
CA ARG A 37 13.08 6.87 2.90
C ARG A 37 12.15 7.44 3.96
N ALA A 38 12.50 7.22 5.22
CA ALA A 38 11.79 7.82 6.35
C ALA A 38 11.77 9.34 6.23
N GLY A 39 10.58 9.94 6.39
CA GLY A 39 10.37 11.39 6.26
C GLY A 39 10.40 11.93 4.83
N GLU A 40 10.54 11.07 3.82
CA GLU A 40 10.60 11.47 2.41
C GLU A 40 9.23 11.32 1.73
N CYS A 41 8.96 12.19 0.77
CA CYS A 41 7.81 12.08 -0.12
C CYS A 41 8.29 11.76 -1.54
N LEU A 42 7.96 10.56 -2.04
CA LEU A 42 8.21 10.17 -3.42
C LEU A 42 7.01 10.54 -4.30
N ALA A 43 7.20 11.43 -5.26
CA ALA A 43 6.19 11.73 -6.27
C ALA A 43 6.36 10.83 -7.50
N VAL A 44 5.27 10.16 -7.91
CA VAL A 44 5.22 9.34 -9.13
C VAL A 44 4.36 10.05 -10.16
N ILE A 45 4.98 10.48 -11.24
CA ILE A 45 4.34 11.29 -12.29
C ILE A 45 4.32 10.51 -13.60
N GLY A 46 3.23 10.62 -14.33
CA GLY A 46 3.08 9.97 -15.63
C GLY A 46 1.66 10.10 -16.17
N GLY A 47 1.48 9.80 -17.45
CA GLY A 47 0.17 9.80 -18.09
C GLY A 47 -0.75 8.69 -17.58
N SER A 48 -2.03 8.76 -17.94
CA SER A 48 -2.99 7.69 -17.66
C SER A 48 -2.52 6.37 -18.29
N GLY A 49 -2.58 5.28 -17.53
CA GLY A 49 -2.14 3.96 -17.98
C GLY A 49 -0.61 3.75 -18.02
N SER A 50 0.18 4.66 -17.43
CA SER A 50 1.65 4.54 -17.37
C SER A 50 2.18 3.60 -16.28
N GLY A 51 1.29 3.00 -15.44
CA GLY A 51 1.68 2.06 -14.40
C GLY A 51 1.83 2.64 -13.00
N LYS A 52 1.48 3.91 -12.76
CA LYS A 52 1.59 4.55 -11.43
C LYS A 52 0.85 3.80 -10.32
N THR A 53 -0.40 3.46 -10.56
CA THR A 53 -1.21 2.70 -9.59
C THR A 53 -0.65 1.30 -9.37
N THR A 54 -0.19 0.66 -10.44
CA THR A 54 0.46 -0.67 -10.37
C THR A 54 1.73 -0.61 -9.52
N LEU A 55 2.59 0.39 -9.74
CA LEU A 55 3.81 0.57 -8.94
C LEU A 55 3.48 0.74 -7.44
N THR A 56 2.50 1.58 -7.12
CA THR A 56 2.06 1.80 -5.74
C THR A 56 1.56 0.51 -5.09
N ARG A 57 0.74 -0.26 -5.79
CA ARG A 57 0.22 -1.54 -5.28
C ARG A 57 1.33 -2.57 -5.06
N VAL A 58 2.27 -2.65 -5.97
CA VAL A 58 3.43 -3.56 -5.85
C VAL A 58 4.32 -3.16 -4.67
N LEU A 59 4.65 -1.87 -4.53
CA LEU A 59 5.46 -1.39 -3.41
C LEU A 59 4.81 -1.61 -2.04
N LEU A 60 3.48 -1.50 -1.95
CA LEU A 60 2.73 -1.73 -0.71
C LEU A 60 2.41 -3.22 -0.45
N GLY A 61 2.88 -4.13 -1.29
CA GLY A 61 2.61 -5.56 -1.14
C GLY A 61 1.14 -5.95 -1.32
N LEU A 62 0.34 -5.10 -1.97
CA LEU A 62 -1.05 -5.38 -2.33
C LEU A 62 -1.14 -6.23 -3.60
N GLU A 63 -0.11 -6.20 -4.40
CA GLU A 63 0.02 -6.96 -5.63
C GLU A 63 1.47 -7.44 -5.77
N SER A 64 1.68 -8.67 -6.25
CA SER A 64 3.02 -9.20 -6.47
C SER A 64 3.58 -8.74 -7.81
N ALA A 65 4.87 -8.42 -7.85
CA ALA A 65 5.60 -8.25 -9.09
C ALA A 65 5.84 -9.61 -9.79
N ASP A 66 5.93 -9.60 -11.09
CA ASP A 66 6.33 -10.77 -11.89
C ASP A 66 7.85 -10.90 -12.02
N GLY A 67 8.56 -9.81 -11.84
CA GLY A 67 10.02 -9.75 -11.75
C GLY A 67 10.49 -8.68 -10.80
N GLY A 68 11.73 -8.79 -10.36
CA GLY A 68 12.33 -7.88 -9.40
C GLY A 68 12.02 -8.22 -7.94
N SER A 69 12.29 -7.28 -7.05
CA SER A 69 12.10 -7.46 -5.61
C SER A 69 11.60 -6.18 -4.94
N VAL A 70 10.84 -6.35 -3.87
CA VAL A 70 10.44 -5.27 -2.95
C VAL A 70 10.92 -5.62 -1.55
N GLU A 71 11.53 -4.65 -0.87
CA GLU A 71 11.96 -4.74 0.52
C GLU A 71 11.26 -3.67 1.36
N TYR A 72 10.87 -4.05 2.58
CA TYR A 72 10.36 -3.16 3.60
C TYR A 72 11.29 -3.21 4.81
N CYS A 73 11.87 -2.05 5.17
CA CYS A 73 12.87 -1.92 6.23
C CYS A 73 14.02 -2.94 6.09
N GLY A 74 14.45 -3.20 4.85
CA GLY A 74 15.56 -4.12 4.53
C GLY A 74 15.19 -5.60 4.43
N GLU A 75 13.92 -5.95 4.63
CA GLU A 75 13.44 -7.34 4.52
C GLU A 75 12.52 -7.54 3.32
N PRO A 76 12.63 -8.66 2.60
CA PRO A 76 11.77 -8.96 1.46
C PRO A 76 10.29 -8.97 1.83
N VAL A 77 9.46 -8.29 1.02
CA VAL A 77 8.01 -8.17 1.24
C VAL A 77 7.30 -9.49 0.89
N ARG A 78 7.20 -10.38 1.87
CA ARG A 78 6.46 -11.67 1.82
C ARG A 78 5.99 -12.05 3.22
N GLY A 79 4.98 -12.93 3.28
CA GLY A 79 4.49 -13.47 4.55
C GLY A 79 4.22 -12.40 5.61
N ASP A 80 4.85 -12.53 6.76
CA ASP A 80 4.66 -11.63 7.90
C ASP A 80 5.15 -10.20 7.63
N VAL A 81 6.21 -10.03 6.83
CA VAL A 81 6.71 -8.70 6.43
C VAL A 81 5.66 -7.97 5.58
N ALA A 82 5.03 -8.66 4.62
CA ALA A 82 3.95 -8.10 3.83
C ALA A 82 2.72 -7.77 4.68
N HIS A 83 2.42 -8.59 5.69
CA HIS A 83 1.35 -8.31 6.64
C HIS A 83 1.65 -7.06 7.48
N SER A 84 2.85 -6.96 8.04
CA SER A 84 3.31 -5.80 8.80
C SER A 84 3.28 -4.52 7.98
N LEU A 85 3.75 -4.56 6.74
CA LEU A 85 3.69 -3.42 5.80
C LEU A 85 2.25 -2.94 5.59
N ARG A 86 1.31 -3.85 5.37
CA ARG A 86 -0.11 -3.49 5.18
C ARG A 86 -0.75 -2.89 6.44
N LEU A 87 -0.36 -3.34 7.62
CA LEU A 87 -0.83 -2.75 8.89
C LEU A 87 -0.31 -1.33 9.13
N GLN A 88 0.87 -1.02 8.63
CA GLN A 88 1.54 0.27 8.83
C GLN A 88 1.39 1.23 7.66
N SER A 89 0.75 0.81 6.57
CA SER A 89 0.50 1.65 5.40
C SER A 89 -0.96 2.07 5.30
N GLY A 90 -1.20 3.24 4.74
CA GLY A 90 -2.52 3.75 4.38
C GLY A 90 -2.59 4.06 2.90
N LEU A 91 -3.71 3.79 2.27
CA LEU A 91 -3.96 4.10 0.86
C LEU A 91 -5.14 5.05 0.73
N VAL A 92 -4.91 6.18 0.07
CA VAL A 92 -5.97 7.11 -0.31
C VAL A 92 -6.29 6.88 -1.78
N PHE A 93 -7.53 6.44 -2.06
CA PHE A 93 -7.97 6.16 -3.43
C PHE A 93 -8.23 7.45 -4.21
N GLN A 94 -8.12 7.36 -5.53
CA GLN A 94 -8.38 8.48 -6.45
C GLN A 94 -9.84 8.96 -6.37
N SER A 95 -10.79 8.05 -6.20
CA SER A 95 -12.20 8.36 -5.97
C SER A 95 -12.57 8.10 -4.51
N PRO A 96 -13.03 9.12 -3.76
CA PRO A 96 -13.46 8.93 -2.37
C PRO A 96 -14.69 8.02 -2.26
N PHE A 97 -15.52 7.95 -3.29
CA PHE A 97 -16.69 7.08 -3.33
C PHE A 97 -16.34 5.60 -3.40
N ASP A 98 -15.22 5.24 -4.01
CA ASP A 98 -14.75 3.86 -4.11
C ASP A 98 -14.21 3.32 -2.78
N SER A 99 -13.94 4.21 -1.82
CA SER A 99 -13.42 3.87 -0.50
C SER A 99 -14.51 3.55 0.52
N LEU A 100 -15.76 3.93 0.23
CA LEU A 100 -16.88 3.82 1.16
C LEU A 100 -18.01 3.00 0.54
N ASP A 101 -18.54 2.02 1.29
CA ASP A 101 -19.79 1.35 0.91
C ASP A 101 -20.97 2.28 1.20
N PRO A 102 -21.74 2.72 0.17
CA PRO A 102 -22.85 3.66 0.35
C PRO A 102 -23.99 3.12 1.22
N ARG A 103 -24.03 1.80 1.44
CA ARG A 103 -25.01 1.14 2.31
C ARG A 103 -24.63 1.19 3.79
N TRP A 104 -23.38 1.59 4.10
CA TRP A 104 -22.88 1.63 5.46
C TRP A 104 -22.88 3.07 6.00
N ARG A 105 -23.12 3.19 7.30
CA ARG A 105 -22.87 4.45 7.99
C ARG A 105 -21.38 4.73 8.06
N ILE A 106 -20.98 5.99 7.96
CA ILE A 106 -19.59 6.45 8.02
C ILE A 106 -18.84 5.89 9.23
N GLY A 107 -19.45 5.95 10.43
CA GLY A 107 -18.84 5.41 11.64
C GLY A 107 -18.57 3.90 11.58
N ARG A 108 -19.37 3.14 10.82
CA ARG A 108 -19.13 1.72 10.58
C ARG A 108 -17.90 1.53 9.67
N SER A 109 -17.82 2.28 8.58
CA SER A 109 -16.70 2.20 7.63
C SER A 109 -15.37 2.57 8.28
N ILE A 110 -15.34 3.65 9.07
CA ILE A 110 -14.13 4.10 9.79
C ILE A 110 -13.76 3.11 10.91
N GLY A 111 -14.75 2.56 11.60
CA GLY A 111 -14.51 1.62 12.71
C GLY A 111 -14.19 0.19 12.28
N GLU A 112 -14.39 -0.17 11.03
CA GLU A 112 -14.16 -1.54 10.55
C GLU A 112 -12.70 -2.00 10.70
N PRO A 113 -11.69 -1.23 10.26
CA PRO A 113 -10.29 -1.60 10.48
C PRO A 113 -9.94 -1.76 11.96
N LEU A 114 -10.49 -0.92 12.83
CA LEU A 114 -10.27 -1.04 14.27
C LEU A 114 -10.81 -2.35 14.84
N ARG A 115 -12.00 -2.77 14.42
CA ARG A 115 -12.59 -4.06 14.83
C ARG A 115 -11.81 -5.25 14.31
N MET A 116 -11.26 -5.15 13.09
CA MET A 116 -10.45 -6.22 12.49
C MET A 116 -9.10 -6.39 13.18
N HIS A 117 -8.44 -5.28 13.51
CA HIS A 117 -7.08 -5.29 14.07
C HIS A 117 -7.05 -5.32 15.59
N HIS A 118 -8.15 -4.90 16.24
CA HIS A 118 -8.31 -4.86 17.69
C HIS A 118 -9.64 -5.52 18.11
N PRO A 119 -9.78 -6.83 17.91
CA PRO A 119 -11.04 -7.53 18.23
C PRO A 119 -11.37 -7.52 19.74
N ASP A 120 -10.38 -7.24 20.58
CA ASP A 120 -10.48 -7.11 22.03
C ASP A 120 -10.97 -5.72 22.49
N TRP A 121 -11.05 -4.73 21.59
CA TRP A 121 -11.52 -3.40 21.97
C TRP A 121 -13.04 -3.38 22.20
N PRO A 122 -13.49 -2.80 23.33
CA PRO A 122 -14.91 -2.58 23.55
C PRO A 122 -15.49 -1.59 22.53
N ARG A 123 -16.79 -1.68 22.29
CA ARG A 123 -17.49 -0.84 21.30
C ARG A 123 -17.33 0.66 21.56
N GLU A 124 -17.30 1.03 22.84
CA GLU A 124 -17.13 2.42 23.30
C GLU A 124 -15.78 2.99 22.84
N ARG A 125 -14.70 2.23 22.99
CA ARG A 125 -13.36 2.63 22.56
C ARG A 125 -13.26 2.79 21.06
N VAL A 126 -13.90 1.91 20.30
CA VAL A 126 -13.98 2.05 18.84
C VAL A 126 -14.73 3.31 18.46
N ALA A 127 -15.87 3.59 19.11
CA ALA A 127 -16.66 4.79 18.85
C ALA A 127 -15.91 6.08 19.18
N GLU A 128 -15.19 6.12 20.30
CA GLU A 128 -14.32 7.24 20.67
C GLU A 128 -13.26 7.51 19.61
N ARG A 129 -12.56 6.45 19.17
CA ARG A 129 -11.53 6.58 18.14
C ARG A 129 -12.09 7.03 16.79
N VAL A 130 -13.28 6.58 16.41
CA VAL A 130 -13.99 7.04 15.20
C VAL A 130 -14.31 8.54 15.31
N THR A 131 -14.75 9.01 16.46
CA THR A 131 -15.05 10.43 16.70
C THR A 131 -13.78 11.28 16.58
N GLU A 132 -12.69 10.87 17.22
CA GLU A 132 -11.39 11.55 17.13
C GLU A 132 -10.88 11.70 15.69
N VAL A 133 -11.09 10.70 14.84
CA VAL A 133 -10.66 10.74 13.43
C VAL A 133 -11.53 11.69 12.60
N LEU A 134 -12.78 11.93 12.99
CA LEU A 134 -13.72 12.82 12.30
C LEU A 134 -13.61 14.29 12.72
N GLU A 135 -12.97 14.59 13.85
CA GLU A 135 -12.69 15.95 14.36
C GLU A 135 -11.40 16.52 13.79
#